data_948f771bdf8502950d58f640976c1ca6
#
_entry.id   948f771bdf8502950d58f640976c1ca6
#
_cell.length_a   1.000
_cell.length_b   1.000
_cell.length_c   1.000
_cell.angle_alpha   90.00
_cell.angle_beta   90.00
_cell.angle_gamma   90.00
#
_symmetry.space_group_name_H-M   'P 1'
#
loop_
_entity.id
_entity.type
_entity.pdbx_description
1 polymer ?
#
loop_
_entity_poly.entity_id
_entity_poly.type
_entity_poly.pdbx_seq_one_letter_code
_entity_poly.pdbx_strand_id
1 'polypeptide(L)'
;MERFAGLLREGLEQYGLLEHCSPAAPQVLCRYGGMLLEKNQVMNLTAITDPVDVVRLHMLDCAALLSVPGVELEGKRLLDVGTGAGFPGVVLKVLLPSLEVVLLDSLKKRLDWLEEVCGTLGLEGIRVLHARAEEQGHCAGFRDGFDVVTSRAVA
;
A
#
# COMPACT_ATOMS: atom_id res chain seq x y z
N MET A 1 -13.11 -9.69 -7.86
CA MET A 1 -11.88 -9.69 -7.06
C MET A 1 -11.91 -10.62 -5.84
N GLU A 2 -13.02 -10.75 -5.15
CA GLU A 2 -13.08 -11.61 -3.96
C GLU A 2 -12.67 -13.06 -4.20
N ARG A 3 -12.97 -13.59 -5.39
CA ARG A 3 -12.54 -14.95 -5.79
C ARG A 3 -11.04 -15.15 -5.82
N PHE A 4 -10.26 -14.06 -5.81
CA PHE A 4 -8.80 -14.13 -5.81
C PHE A 4 -8.18 -14.14 -4.41
N ALA A 5 -8.99 -14.16 -3.35
CA ALA A 5 -8.49 -14.25 -1.98
C ALA A 5 -7.63 -15.51 -1.77
N GLY A 6 -8.01 -16.62 -2.40
CA GLY A 6 -7.23 -17.85 -2.36
C GLY A 6 -5.84 -17.70 -2.97
N LEU A 7 -5.74 -16.97 -4.09
CA LEU A 7 -4.46 -16.69 -4.74
C LEU A 7 -3.56 -15.84 -3.85
N LEU A 8 -4.14 -14.84 -3.16
CA LEU A 8 -3.42 -14.02 -2.20
C LEU A 8 -2.91 -14.85 -1.01
N ARG A 9 -3.75 -15.71 -0.45
CA ARG A 9 -3.36 -16.60 0.65
C ARG A 9 -2.19 -17.47 0.26
N GLU A 10 -2.28 -18.11 -0.91
CA GLU A 10 -1.24 -18.99 -1.44
C GLU A 10 0.07 -18.23 -1.61
N GLY A 11 0.04 -17.03 -2.19
CA GLY A 11 1.22 -16.21 -2.37
C GLY A 11 1.85 -15.77 -1.05
N LEU A 12 1.03 -15.35 -0.08
CA LEU A 12 1.51 -14.96 1.25
C LEU A 12 2.12 -16.16 1.97
N GLU A 13 1.53 -17.33 1.83
CA GLU A 13 2.08 -18.56 2.40
C GLU A 13 3.45 -18.88 1.81
N GLN A 14 3.61 -18.74 0.50
CA GLN A 14 4.89 -18.98 -0.19
C GLN A 14 6.01 -18.05 0.31
N TYR A 15 5.66 -16.82 0.71
CA TYR A 15 6.60 -15.87 1.30
C TYR A 15 6.79 -16.06 2.80
N GLY A 16 6.08 -17.02 3.42
CA GLY A 16 6.13 -17.23 4.86
C GLY A 16 5.45 -16.13 5.67
N LEU A 17 4.53 -15.39 5.06
CA LEU A 17 3.89 -14.21 5.67
C LEU A 17 2.48 -14.47 6.20
N LEU A 18 1.82 -15.54 5.75
CA LEU A 18 0.41 -15.76 6.07
C LEU A 18 0.11 -15.80 7.57
N GLU A 19 1.00 -16.40 8.36
CA GLU A 19 0.85 -16.51 9.80
C GLU A 19 1.23 -15.22 10.55
N HIS A 20 1.94 -14.31 9.89
CA HIS A 20 2.48 -13.09 10.49
C HIS A 20 1.74 -11.82 10.07
N CYS A 21 0.78 -11.94 9.18
CA CYS A 21 -0.04 -10.81 8.75
C CYS A 21 -1.44 -10.88 9.39
N SER A 22 -2.20 -9.78 9.27
CA SER A 22 -3.59 -9.75 9.71
C SER A 22 -4.39 -10.88 9.05
N PRO A 23 -5.20 -11.64 9.81
CA PRO A 23 -6.04 -12.70 9.24
C PRO A 23 -7.03 -12.21 8.18
N ALA A 24 -7.46 -10.95 8.27
CA ALA A 24 -8.38 -10.35 7.30
C ALA A 24 -7.68 -9.84 6.04
N ALA A 25 -6.35 -9.85 6.00
CA ALA A 25 -5.59 -9.23 4.90
C ALA A 25 -5.99 -9.72 3.51
N PRO A 26 -6.16 -11.03 3.24
CA PRO A 26 -6.53 -11.46 1.89
C PRO A 26 -7.85 -10.86 1.40
N GLN A 27 -8.87 -10.83 2.24
CA GLN A 27 -10.17 -10.25 1.88
C GLN A 27 -10.09 -8.73 1.72
N VAL A 28 -9.39 -8.05 2.60
CA VAL A 28 -9.22 -6.59 2.53
C VAL A 28 -8.45 -6.21 1.27
N LEU A 29 -7.39 -6.93 0.95
CA LEU A 29 -6.63 -6.70 -0.29
C LEU A 29 -7.49 -6.94 -1.54
N CYS A 30 -8.36 -7.94 -1.53
CA CYS A 30 -9.28 -8.16 -2.64
C CYS A 30 -10.27 -7.01 -2.81
N ARG A 31 -10.80 -6.48 -1.71
CA ARG A 31 -11.68 -5.30 -1.77
C ARG A 31 -10.94 -4.10 -2.34
N TYR A 32 -9.73 -3.87 -1.88
CA TYR A 32 -8.88 -2.81 -2.40
C TYR A 32 -8.63 -2.98 -3.90
N GLY A 33 -8.29 -4.19 -4.34
CA GLY A 33 -8.09 -4.49 -5.76
C GLY A 33 -9.34 -4.23 -6.60
N GLY A 34 -10.52 -4.55 -6.07
CA GLY A 34 -11.78 -4.24 -6.73
C GLY A 34 -12.02 -2.75 -6.89
N MET A 35 -11.75 -1.97 -5.84
CA MET A 35 -11.83 -0.52 -5.88
C MET A 35 -10.84 0.07 -6.88
N LEU A 36 -9.62 -0.48 -6.94
CA LEU A 36 -8.59 -0.06 -7.89
C LEU A 36 -9.04 -0.26 -9.33
N LEU A 37 -9.53 -1.45 -9.65
CA LEU A 37 -9.97 -1.78 -11.02
C LEU A 37 -11.16 -0.93 -11.46
N GLU A 38 -12.09 -0.68 -10.55
CA GLU A 38 -13.24 0.19 -10.82
C GLU A 38 -12.79 1.63 -11.09
N LYS A 39 -11.98 2.19 -10.22
CA LYS A 39 -11.51 3.58 -10.36
C LYS A 39 -10.60 3.76 -11.56
N ASN A 40 -9.83 2.73 -11.90
CA ASN A 40 -8.89 2.78 -13.03
C ASN A 40 -9.59 2.99 -14.38
N GLN A 41 -10.89 2.71 -14.47
CA GLN A 41 -11.66 2.96 -15.68
C GLN A 41 -11.84 4.45 -15.96
N VAL A 42 -11.79 5.29 -14.94
CA VAL A 42 -12.01 6.75 -15.07
C VAL A 42 -10.80 7.59 -14.68
N MET A 43 -9.78 6.96 -14.09
CA MET A 43 -8.56 7.63 -13.67
C MET A 43 -7.39 6.67 -13.83
N ASN A 44 -6.35 7.07 -14.55
CA ASN A 44 -5.19 6.22 -14.82
C ASN A 44 -4.34 5.99 -13.57
N LEU A 45 -4.72 5.01 -12.76
CA LEU A 45 -3.99 4.64 -11.55
C LEU A 45 -2.91 3.60 -11.82
N THR A 46 -3.17 2.68 -12.73
CA THR A 46 -2.22 1.62 -13.11
C THR A 46 -2.48 1.16 -14.55
N ALA A 47 -1.41 0.72 -15.22
CA ALA A 47 -1.51 0.08 -16.53
C ALA A 47 -1.99 -1.39 -16.42
N ILE A 48 -1.95 -1.96 -15.22
CA ILE A 48 -2.35 -3.35 -14.98
C ILE A 48 -3.85 -3.41 -14.75
N THR A 49 -4.56 -4.10 -15.63
CA THR A 49 -6.04 -4.18 -15.61
C THR A 49 -6.58 -5.59 -15.37
N ASP A 50 -5.72 -6.61 -15.46
CA ASP A 50 -6.12 -7.99 -15.18
C ASP A 50 -6.10 -8.24 -13.67
N PRO A 51 -7.18 -8.78 -13.07
CA PRO A 51 -7.23 -9.02 -11.62
C PRO A 51 -6.11 -9.93 -11.09
N VAL A 52 -5.74 -10.97 -11.84
CA VAL A 52 -4.64 -11.87 -11.44
C VAL A 52 -3.32 -11.10 -11.40
N ASP A 53 -3.09 -10.24 -12.38
CA ASP A 53 -1.88 -9.42 -12.43
C ASP A 53 -1.86 -8.37 -11.32
N VAL A 54 -3.00 -7.80 -10.95
CA VAL A 54 -3.09 -6.92 -9.77
C VAL A 54 -2.63 -7.66 -8.52
N VAL A 55 -3.08 -8.90 -8.33
CA VAL A 55 -2.64 -9.71 -7.19
C VAL A 55 -1.13 -9.98 -7.25
N ARG A 56 -0.63 -10.44 -8.39
CA ARG A 56 0.77 -10.86 -8.53
C ARG A 56 1.75 -9.70 -8.61
N LEU A 57 1.47 -8.73 -9.45
CA LEU A 57 2.43 -7.67 -9.79
C LEU A 57 2.31 -6.45 -8.90
N HIS A 58 1.20 -6.28 -8.21
CA HIS A 58 1.04 -5.20 -7.23
C HIS A 58 1.04 -5.73 -5.79
N MET A 59 0.06 -6.56 -5.44
CA MET A 59 -0.13 -6.93 -4.03
C MET A 59 0.95 -7.84 -3.50
N LEU A 60 1.22 -8.97 -4.16
CA LEU A 60 2.25 -9.90 -3.71
C LEU A 60 3.66 -9.34 -3.86
N ASP A 61 3.88 -8.55 -4.90
CA ASP A 61 5.16 -7.88 -5.08
C ASP A 61 5.47 -6.91 -3.92
N CYS A 62 4.47 -6.13 -3.50
CA CYS A 62 4.61 -5.26 -2.33
C CYS A 62 4.81 -6.07 -1.04
N ALA A 63 4.04 -7.15 -0.87
CA ALA A 63 4.15 -8.01 0.30
C ALA A 63 5.53 -8.65 0.43
N ALA A 64 6.18 -8.93 -0.69
CA ALA A 64 7.51 -9.54 -0.71
C ALA A 64 8.56 -8.74 0.07
N LEU A 65 8.37 -7.43 0.22
CA LEU A 65 9.25 -6.60 1.05
C LEU A 65 9.36 -7.13 2.47
N LEU A 66 8.28 -7.67 3.02
CA LEU A 66 8.25 -8.21 4.38
C LEU A 66 8.99 -9.53 4.52
N SER A 67 9.30 -10.21 3.41
CA SER A 67 10.06 -11.45 3.41
C SER A 67 11.58 -11.23 3.34
N VAL A 68 12.02 -9.99 3.12
CA VAL A 68 13.44 -9.68 3.03
C VAL A 68 14.09 -9.78 4.42
N PRO A 69 15.18 -10.55 4.57
CA PRO A 69 15.86 -10.66 5.86
C PRO A 69 16.31 -9.29 6.39
N GLY A 70 16.05 -9.03 7.67
CA GLY A 70 16.41 -7.78 8.32
C GLY A 70 15.38 -6.66 8.16
N VAL A 71 14.33 -6.86 7.37
CA VAL A 71 13.22 -5.89 7.26
C VAL A 71 12.18 -6.22 8.33
N GLU A 72 12.03 -5.30 9.30
CA GLU A 72 11.02 -5.40 10.35
C GLU A 72 10.24 -4.10 10.40
N LEU A 73 8.98 -4.15 9.96
CA LEU A 73 8.14 -2.95 9.83
C LEU A 73 7.07 -2.84 10.92
N GLU A 74 6.83 -3.90 11.69
CA GLU A 74 5.78 -3.88 12.71
C GLU A 74 6.01 -2.78 13.74
N GLY A 75 4.98 -1.95 13.94
CA GLY A 75 5.07 -0.82 14.86
C GLY A 75 5.90 0.36 14.36
N LYS A 76 6.40 0.30 13.15
CA LYS A 76 7.25 1.35 12.57
C LYS A 76 6.43 2.46 11.91
N ARG A 77 7.10 3.56 11.59
CA ARG A 77 6.54 4.69 10.85
C ARG A 77 7.11 4.68 9.43
N LEU A 78 6.22 4.57 8.44
CA LEU A 78 6.59 4.44 7.04
C LEU A 78 6.08 5.63 6.24
N LEU A 79 6.95 6.19 5.40
CA LEU A 79 6.58 7.18 4.39
C LEU A 79 6.67 6.52 3.01
N ASP A 80 5.55 6.53 2.29
CA ASP A 80 5.49 6.05 0.91
C ASP A 80 5.50 7.24 -0.04
N VAL A 81 6.62 7.47 -0.70
CA VAL A 81 6.85 8.61 -1.59
C VAL A 81 6.39 8.28 -3.00
N GLY A 82 5.54 9.14 -3.56
CA GLY A 82 4.97 8.90 -4.88
C GLY A 82 4.07 7.67 -4.87
N THR A 83 3.18 7.58 -3.89
CA THR A 83 2.39 6.38 -3.61
C THR A 83 1.49 5.94 -4.76
N GLY A 84 1.07 6.85 -5.64
CA GLY A 84 0.22 6.54 -6.79
C GLY A 84 -1.10 5.90 -6.38
N ALA A 85 -1.28 4.65 -6.79
CA ALA A 85 -2.46 3.85 -6.43
C ALA A 85 -2.40 3.27 -5.01
N GLY A 86 -1.39 3.63 -4.20
CA GLY A 86 -1.25 3.17 -2.84
C GLY A 86 -0.25 2.04 -2.65
N PHE A 87 0.65 1.84 -3.60
CA PHE A 87 1.65 0.77 -3.56
C PHE A 87 3.04 1.32 -3.25
N PRO A 88 3.75 0.77 -2.26
CA PRO A 88 3.38 -0.36 -1.41
C PRO A 88 2.62 0.01 -0.12
N GLY A 89 2.43 1.30 0.18
CA GLY A 89 1.97 1.76 1.48
C GLY A 89 0.67 1.13 1.97
N VAL A 90 -0.37 1.11 1.14
CA VAL A 90 -1.68 0.55 1.52
C VAL A 90 -1.57 -0.97 1.73
N VAL A 91 -0.87 -1.67 0.85
CA VAL A 91 -0.70 -3.13 0.98
C VAL A 91 -0.01 -3.46 2.30
N LEU A 92 1.08 -2.77 2.61
CA LEU A 92 1.83 -3.01 3.86
C LEU A 92 0.99 -2.70 5.09
N LYS A 93 0.18 -1.64 5.04
CA LYS A 93 -0.74 -1.30 6.13
C LYS A 93 -1.79 -2.38 6.36
N VAL A 94 -2.35 -2.92 5.30
CA VAL A 94 -3.34 -4.01 5.40
C VAL A 94 -2.71 -5.26 6.02
N LEU A 95 -1.49 -5.57 5.62
CA LEU A 95 -0.78 -6.74 6.16
C LEU A 95 -0.37 -6.54 7.62
N LEU A 96 0.08 -5.34 7.98
CA LEU A 96 0.57 -5.01 9.32
C LEU A 96 -0.20 -3.83 9.90
N PRO A 97 -1.33 -4.07 10.58
CA PRO A 97 -2.15 -2.98 11.13
C PRO A 97 -1.44 -2.06 12.12
N SER A 98 -0.38 -2.53 12.77
CA SER A 98 0.42 -1.71 13.69
C SER A 98 1.34 -0.71 13.01
N LEU A 99 1.55 -0.84 11.70
CA LEU A 99 2.37 0.08 10.92
C LEU A 99 1.66 1.44 10.84
N GLU A 100 2.41 2.53 11.04
CA GLU A 100 1.91 3.88 10.77
C GLU A 100 2.39 4.32 9.40
N VAL A 101 1.48 4.74 8.53
CA VAL A 101 1.79 5.04 7.13
C VAL A 101 1.37 6.46 6.77
N VAL A 102 2.26 7.16 6.07
CA VAL A 102 1.95 8.40 5.37
C VAL A 102 2.12 8.14 3.87
N LEU A 103 1.06 8.39 3.12
CA LEU A 103 1.04 8.26 1.67
C LEU A 103 1.24 9.65 1.06
N LEU A 104 2.37 9.88 0.43
CA LEU A 104 2.71 11.17 -0.17
C LEU A 104 2.62 11.09 -1.69
N ASP A 105 1.93 12.04 -2.29
CA ASP A 105 1.86 12.18 -3.76
C ASP A 105 1.68 13.65 -4.13
N SER A 106 2.11 14.00 -5.32
CA SER A 106 1.95 15.34 -5.87
C SER A 106 0.58 15.55 -6.54
N LEU A 107 -0.18 14.49 -6.78
CA LEU A 107 -1.49 14.55 -7.42
C LEU A 107 -2.63 14.36 -6.43
N LYS A 108 -3.33 15.45 -6.14
CA LYS A 108 -4.42 15.46 -5.17
C LYS A 108 -5.53 14.45 -5.51
N LYS A 109 -5.84 14.25 -6.78
CA LYS A 109 -6.88 13.28 -7.20
C LYS A 109 -6.62 11.87 -6.72
N ARG A 110 -5.35 11.43 -6.76
CA ARG A 110 -4.97 10.11 -6.27
C ARG A 110 -5.15 10.01 -4.77
N LEU A 111 -4.75 11.05 -4.05
CA LEU A 111 -4.87 11.10 -2.59
C LEU A 111 -6.31 11.13 -2.12
N ASP A 112 -7.18 11.86 -2.82
CA ASP A 112 -8.61 11.91 -2.50
C ASP A 112 -9.22 10.50 -2.62
N TRP A 113 -8.85 9.76 -3.67
CA TRP A 113 -9.28 8.38 -3.83
C TRP A 113 -8.69 7.47 -2.75
N LEU A 114 -7.42 7.65 -2.39
CA LEU A 114 -6.79 6.86 -1.33
C LEU A 114 -7.43 7.11 0.04
N GLU A 115 -7.85 8.35 0.34
CA GLU A 115 -8.63 8.62 1.55
C GLU A 115 -9.93 7.83 1.56
N GLU A 116 -10.62 7.80 0.42
CA GLU A 116 -11.85 7.01 0.26
C GLU A 116 -11.58 5.53 0.47
N VAL A 117 -10.49 4.99 -0.10
CA VAL A 117 -10.09 3.61 0.09
C VAL A 117 -9.83 3.31 1.56
N CYS A 118 -9.02 4.12 2.22
CA CYS A 118 -8.69 3.91 3.64
C CYS A 118 -9.93 3.95 4.52
N GLY A 119 -10.85 4.87 4.25
CA GLY A 119 -12.11 4.96 4.97
C GLY A 119 -13.00 3.74 4.75
N THR A 120 -13.15 3.31 3.50
CA THR A 120 -13.96 2.14 3.14
C THR A 120 -13.40 0.84 3.73
N LEU A 121 -12.08 0.70 3.73
CA LEU A 121 -11.42 -0.48 4.28
C LEU A 121 -11.27 -0.43 5.81
N GLY A 122 -11.62 0.68 6.43
CA GLY A 122 -11.52 0.84 7.89
C GLY A 122 -10.09 0.89 8.40
N LEU A 123 -9.17 1.40 7.60
CA LEU A 123 -7.75 1.49 7.99
C LEU A 123 -7.53 2.70 8.91
N GLU A 124 -6.86 2.48 10.03
CA GLU A 124 -6.47 3.50 10.99
C GLU A 124 -4.94 3.61 11.02
N GLY A 125 -4.41 4.77 11.40
CA GLY A 125 -2.96 4.96 11.43
C GLY A 125 -2.34 5.10 10.04
N ILE A 126 -3.13 5.53 9.06
CA ILE A 126 -2.69 5.83 7.71
C ILE A 126 -3.31 7.15 7.29
N ARG A 127 -2.50 8.03 6.69
CA ARG A 127 -2.96 9.33 6.22
C ARG A 127 -2.30 9.68 4.89
N VAL A 128 -2.92 10.62 4.19
CA VAL A 128 -2.39 11.12 2.91
C VAL A 128 -1.76 12.49 3.12
N LEU A 129 -0.78 12.81 2.29
CA LEU A 129 -0.10 14.11 2.30
C LEU A 129 0.10 14.57 0.86
N HIS A 130 -0.54 15.68 0.50
CA HIS A 130 -0.40 16.29 -0.81
C HIS A 130 0.79 17.23 -0.80
N ALA A 131 1.91 16.78 -1.33
CA ALA A 131 3.13 17.57 -1.39
C ALA A 131 4.12 16.95 -2.37
N ARG A 132 5.17 17.71 -2.67
CA ARG A 132 6.33 17.17 -3.35
C ARG A 132 7.35 16.73 -2.31
N ALA A 133 7.99 15.60 -2.55
CA ALA A 133 8.95 15.01 -1.61
C ALA A 133 10.08 15.98 -1.24
N GLU A 134 10.60 16.73 -2.22
CA GLU A 134 11.68 17.71 -2.00
C GLU A 134 11.26 18.81 -1.03
N GLU A 135 10.03 19.29 -1.13
CA GLU A 135 9.49 20.33 -0.26
C GLU A 135 9.36 19.86 1.18
N GLN A 136 8.84 18.65 1.36
CA GLN A 136 8.66 18.07 2.69
C GLN A 136 9.98 17.65 3.32
N GLY A 137 10.94 17.24 2.52
CA GLY A 137 12.27 16.87 3.01
C GLY A 137 13.02 18.02 3.68
N HIS A 138 12.65 19.28 3.41
CA HIS A 138 13.23 20.46 4.03
C HIS A 138 12.56 20.83 5.37
N CYS A 139 11.44 20.22 5.71
CA CYS A 139 10.76 20.47 6.97
C CYS A 139 11.42 19.65 8.08
N ALA A 140 11.97 20.34 9.11
CA ALA A 140 12.74 19.68 10.17
C ALA A 140 11.96 18.58 10.91
N GLY A 141 10.68 18.82 11.19
CA GLY A 141 9.84 17.84 11.87
C GLY A 141 9.43 16.64 11.02
N PHE A 142 9.66 16.68 9.71
CA PHE A 142 9.31 15.62 8.77
C PHE A 142 10.53 14.78 8.40
N ARG A 143 11.71 15.39 8.36
CA ARG A 143 12.96 14.84 7.86
C ARG A 143 13.39 13.53 8.51
N ASP A 144 13.29 13.44 9.83
CA ASP A 144 13.68 12.28 10.62
C ASP A 144 12.49 11.62 11.32
N GLY A 145 11.26 11.89 10.84
CA GLY A 145 10.04 11.41 11.47
C GLY A 145 9.63 9.98 11.09
N PHE A 146 10.39 9.31 10.21
CA PHE A 146 10.05 8.00 9.70
C PHE A 146 11.19 7.01 9.90
N ASP A 147 10.82 5.76 10.20
CA ASP A 147 11.77 4.65 10.32
C ASP A 147 12.11 4.06 8.96
N VAL A 148 11.15 4.11 8.03
CA VAL A 148 11.26 3.51 6.69
C VAL A 148 10.69 4.47 5.66
N VAL A 149 11.36 4.56 4.53
CA VAL A 149 10.85 5.28 3.35
C VAL A 149 10.79 4.31 2.20
N THR A 150 9.63 4.26 1.55
CA THR A 150 9.43 3.44 0.35
C THR A 150 9.13 4.32 -0.85
N SER A 151 9.48 3.82 -2.02
CA SER A 151 9.20 4.47 -3.28
C SER A 151 9.14 3.40 -4.36
N ARG A 152 8.20 3.53 -5.28
CA ARG A 152 7.98 2.56 -6.33
C ARG A 152 7.63 3.27 -7.63
N ALA A 153 8.34 2.93 -8.72
CA ALA A 153 8.11 3.48 -10.05
C ALA A 153 8.10 5.01 -10.10
N VAL A 154 8.94 5.66 -9.32
CA VAL A 154 9.12 7.12 -9.33
C VAL A 154 10.09 7.47 -10.45
N ALA A 155 9.65 8.37 -11.34
CA ALA A 155 10.48 8.86 -12.42
C ALA A 155 11.39 10.01 -11.97
#